data_0fdee9f45ccef4ceeff5917614afdf9e
#
_entry.id   0fdee9f45ccef4ceeff5917614afdf9e
#
_cell.length_a   1.000
_cell.length_b   1.000
_cell.length_c   1.000
_cell.angle_alpha   90.00
_cell.angle_beta   90.00
_cell.angle_gamma   90.00
#
_symmetry.space_group_name_H-M   'P 1'
#
loop_
_entity.id
_entity.type
_entity.pdbx_description
1 polymer ?
#
loop_
_entity_poly.entity_id
_entity_poly.type
_entity_poly.pdbx_seq_one_letter_code
_entity_poly.pdbx_strand_id
1 'polypeptide(L)'
;MTMTYAGTTALITGASSGLGAEFAGQFAARGSNLVLVARRADRLEELAQDLRSRHGVTVTVLPMDLGRAGVGRELFDSLAGRGITVDTLINNAGFGTHGPLVEEDPDTIASEISLNVAALVDITRAFLPELLASGKGALVNVASTAAFQPIPGMAVYGATKAFVLSFTEAVAHETKNSGLNVLALCPGATRTEFFDVLGGESAAVGKMQTSQQVVGTALKALGRKDTPGSVVSGWVNRVTAGFAQRLPRAVTVAIAARAVQDW
;
A
#
# COMPACT_ATOMS: atom_id res chain seq x y z
N MET A 1 -3.14 -1.31 22.00
CA MET A 1 -4.63 -1.40 21.97
C MET A 1 -5.05 -2.18 20.75
N THR A 2 -6.16 -2.91 20.78
CA THR A 2 -6.70 -3.56 19.58
C THR A 2 -7.35 -2.48 18.70
N MET A 3 -7.11 -2.52 17.41
CA MET A 3 -7.69 -1.57 16.45
C MET A 3 -9.23 -1.63 16.47
N THR A 4 -9.88 -0.46 16.49
CA THR A 4 -11.32 -0.33 16.38
C THR A 4 -11.69 -0.06 14.92
N TYR A 5 -12.71 -0.74 14.39
CA TYR A 5 -13.18 -0.58 13.01
C TYR A 5 -14.56 0.11 12.97
N ALA A 6 -15.52 -0.40 13.74
CA ALA A 6 -16.88 0.11 13.73
C ALA A 6 -16.94 1.59 14.12
N GLY A 7 -17.61 2.40 13.29
CA GLY A 7 -17.76 3.84 13.49
C GLY A 7 -16.51 4.67 13.21
N THR A 8 -15.43 4.06 12.67
CA THR A 8 -14.24 4.78 12.18
C THR A 8 -14.31 4.99 10.67
N THR A 9 -13.49 5.89 10.13
CA THR A 9 -13.38 6.13 8.69
C THR A 9 -12.00 5.72 8.19
N ALA A 10 -11.96 4.86 7.16
CA ALA A 10 -10.74 4.45 6.49
C ALA A 10 -10.63 5.09 5.09
N LEU A 11 -9.54 5.84 4.88
CA LEU A 11 -9.15 6.37 3.58
C LEU A 11 -8.23 5.38 2.87
N ILE A 12 -8.61 4.96 1.66
CA ILE A 12 -7.88 3.94 0.89
C ILE A 12 -7.52 4.50 -0.48
N THR A 13 -6.23 4.62 -0.77
CA THR A 13 -5.73 5.02 -2.08
C THR A 13 -5.56 3.81 -2.99
N GLY A 14 -5.74 4.00 -4.32
CA GLY A 14 -5.71 2.90 -5.27
C GLY A 14 -6.85 1.89 -5.06
N ALA A 15 -8.01 2.37 -4.59
CA ALA A 15 -9.13 1.53 -4.17
C ALA A 15 -9.91 0.86 -5.32
N SER A 16 -9.63 1.21 -6.58
CA SER A 16 -10.42 0.74 -7.74
C SER A 16 -10.15 -0.72 -8.15
N SER A 17 -9.16 -1.39 -7.57
CA SER A 17 -8.83 -2.80 -7.86
C SER A 17 -7.89 -3.42 -6.82
N GLY A 18 -7.63 -4.72 -6.96
CA GLY A 18 -6.58 -5.44 -6.26
C GLY A 18 -6.62 -5.35 -4.74
N LEU A 19 -5.49 -5.01 -4.13
CA LEU A 19 -5.37 -4.89 -2.67
C LEU A 19 -6.22 -3.76 -2.10
N GLY A 20 -6.35 -2.63 -2.83
CA GLY A 20 -7.14 -1.48 -2.37
C GLY A 20 -8.62 -1.81 -2.26
N ALA A 21 -9.19 -2.50 -3.25
CA ALA A 21 -10.58 -2.96 -3.22
C ALA A 21 -10.81 -4.01 -2.12
N GLU A 22 -9.84 -4.93 -1.93
CA GLU A 22 -9.91 -5.92 -0.84
C GLU A 22 -9.84 -5.27 0.54
N PHE A 23 -8.96 -4.27 0.75
CA PHE A 23 -8.96 -3.47 1.97
C PHE A 23 -10.32 -2.82 2.21
N ALA A 24 -10.91 -2.21 1.19
CA ALA A 24 -12.24 -1.59 1.29
C ALA A 24 -13.29 -2.60 1.75
N GLY A 25 -13.35 -3.78 1.14
CA GLY A 25 -14.26 -4.86 1.52
C GLY A 25 -14.05 -5.34 2.97
N GLN A 26 -12.80 -5.56 3.36
CA GLN A 26 -12.47 -6.05 4.70
C GLN A 26 -12.75 -5.01 5.80
N PHE A 27 -12.58 -3.71 5.53
CA PHE A 27 -12.90 -2.64 6.47
C PHE A 27 -14.41 -2.41 6.56
N ALA A 28 -15.12 -2.38 5.42
CA ALA A 28 -16.58 -2.28 5.38
C ALA A 28 -17.25 -3.41 6.17
N ALA A 29 -16.80 -4.64 5.97
CA ALA A 29 -17.31 -5.82 6.68
C ALA A 29 -17.11 -5.76 8.23
N ARG A 30 -16.24 -4.86 8.69
CA ARG A 30 -15.98 -4.60 10.12
C ARG A 30 -16.66 -3.33 10.63
N GLY A 31 -17.47 -2.68 9.78
CA GLY A 31 -18.26 -1.50 10.14
C GLY A 31 -17.52 -0.17 10.02
N SER A 32 -16.39 -0.11 9.30
CA SER A 32 -15.73 1.16 9.00
C SER A 32 -16.43 1.86 7.83
N ASN A 33 -16.64 3.17 7.96
CA ASN A 33 -16.93 4.04 6.83
C ASN A 33 -15.69 4.17 5.95
N LEU A 34 -15.87 4.46 4.67
CA LEU A 34 -14.79 4.45 3.69
C LEU A 34 -14.71 5.74 2.89
N VAL A 35 -13.48 6.13 2.58
CA VAL A 35 -13.15 7.07 1.51
C VAL A 35 -12.32 6.32 0.49
N LEU A 36 -12.83 6.17 -0.73
CA LEU A 36 -12.19 5.44 -1.82
C LEU A 36 -11.58 6.42 -2.81
N VAL A 37 -10.28 6.36 -3.00
CA VAL A 37 -9.54 7.27 -3.88
C VAL A 37 -8.82 6.49 -4.97
N ALA A 38 -9.10 6.81 -6.24
CA ALA A 38 -8.40 6.34 -7.44
C ALA A 38 -8.82 7.19 -8.64
N ARG A 39 -8.22 6.95 -9.81
CA ARG A 39 -8.54 7.69 -11.05
C ARG A 39 -9.86 7.22 -11.70
N ARG A 40 -10.21 5.93 -11.60
CA ARG A 40 -11.34 5.28 -12.28
C ARG A 40 -12.63 5.47 -11.47
N ALA A 41 -13.38 6.54 -11.79
CA ALA A 41 -14.58 6.93 -11.06
C ALA A 41 -15.67 5.85 -11.12
N ASP A 42 -15.88 5.25 -12.30
CA ASP A 42 -16.87 4.20 -12.58
C ASP A 42 -16.64 2.98 -11.65
N ARG A 43 -15.43 2.48 -11.57
CA ARG A 43 -15.08 1.33 -10.72
C ARG A 43 -15.18 1.64 -9.23
N LEU A 44 -14.85 2.87 -8.84
CA LEU A 44 -15.00 3.29 -7.44
C LEU A 44 -16.47 3.33 -7.04
N GLU A 45 -17.37 3.83 -7.93
CA GLU A 45 -18.79 3.92 -7.62
C GLU A 45 -19.46 2.54 -7.60
N GLU A 46 -19.08 1.63 -8.52
CA GLU A 46 -19.54 0.25 -8.50
C GLU A 46 -19.17 -0.45 -7.19
N LEU A 47 -17.89 -0.34 -6.76
CA LEU A 47 -17.43 -0.87 -5.48
C LEU A 47 -18.18 -0.23 -4.31
N ALA A 48 -18.39 1.09 -4.34
CA ALA A 48 -19.06 1.80 -3.27
C ALA A 48 -20.53 1.36 -3.12
N GLN A 49 -21.24 1.14 -4.23
CA GLN A 49 -22.62 0.64 -4.22
C GLN A 49 -22.70 -0.76 -3.61
N ASP A 50 -21.81 -1.67 -4.01
CA ASP A 50 -21.74 -3.02 -3.44
C ASP A 50 -21.49 -2.97 -1.92
N LEU A 51 -20.50 -2.19 -1.48
CA LEU A 51 -20.15 -2.09 -0.08
C LEU A 51 -21.22 -1.44 0.78
N ARG A 52 -21.88 -0.38 0.29
CA ARG A 52 -23.03 0.25 0.97
C ARG A 52 -24.19 -0.74 1.14
N SER A 53 -24.50 -1.49 0.07
CA SER A 53 -25.64 -2.45 0.10
C SER A 53 -25.37 -3.63 1.02
N ARG A 54 -24.17 -4.16 1.03
CA ARG A 54 -23.81 -5.37 1.80
C ARG A 54 -23.52 -5.12 3.28
N HIS A 55 -22.98 -3.94 3.60
CA HIS A 55 -22.46 -3.68 4.94
C HIS A 55 -23.11 -2.50 5.66
N GLY A 56 -23.95 -1.70 4.97
CA GLY A 56 -24.65 -0.56 5.57
C GLY A 56 -23.73 0.59 6.00
N VAL A 57 -22.50 0.65 5.49
CA VAL A 57 -21.52 1.68 5.82
C VAL A 57 -21.60 2.85 4.87
N THR A 58 -21.16 4.03 5.32
CA THR A 58 -20.98 5.19 4.43
C THR A 58 -19.72 5.02 3.59
N VAL A 59 -19.86 5.23 2.27
CA VAL A 59 -18.72 5.19 1.35
C VAL A 59 -18.68 6.47 0.54
N THR A 60 -17.61 7.24 0.67
CA THR A 60 -17.36 8.45 -0.12
C THR A 60 -16.40 8.10 -1.25
N VAL A 61 -16.80 8.42 -2.48
CA VAL A 61 -15.96 8.23 -3.68
C VAL A 61 -15.28 9.55 -4.04
N LEU A 62 -13.96 9.51 -4.24
CA LEU A 62 -13.13 10.65 -4.63
C LEU A 62 -12.24 10.26 -5.84
N PRO A 63 -12.70 10.48 -7.07
CA PRO A 63 -11.86 10.32 -8.24
C PRO A 63 -10.74 11.37 -8.23
N MET A 64 -9.48 10.91 -8.15
CA MET A 64 -8.31 11.78 -8.04
C MET A 64 -7.08 11.12 -8.62
N ASP A 65 -6.29 11.88 -9.38
CA ASP A 65 -4.93 11.49 -9.73
C ASP A 65 -3.98 11.90 -8.62
N LEU A 66 -3.34 10.90 -8.01
CA LEU A 66 -2.43 11.09 -6.89
C LEU A 66 -0.97 11.33 -7.32
N GLY A 67 -0.65 11.18 -8.60
CA GLY A 67 0.73 11.32 -9.12
C GLY A 67 1.25 12.77 -9.24
N ARG A 68 0.60 13.74 -8.62
CA ARG A 68 0.94 15.19 -8.73
C ARG A 68 1.33 15.79 -7.39
N ALA A 69 2.11 16.87 -7.42
CA ALA A 69 2.56 17.57 -6.22
C ALA A 69 1.39 18.22 -5.46
N GLY A 70 1.48 18.25 -4.12
CA GLY A 70 0.49 18.90 -3.25
C GLY A 70 -0.81 18.11 -3.07
N VAL A 71 -0.87 16.88 -3.56
CA VAL A 71 -2.07 16.04 -3.54
C VAL A 71 -2.53 15.69 -2.11
N GLY A 72 -1.58 15.56 -1.18
CA GLY A 72 -1.90 15.25 0.21
C GLY A 72 -2.71 16.36 0.87
N ARG A 73 -2.31 17.61 0.66
CA ARG A 73 -3.04 18.79 1.16
C ARG A 73 -4.41 18.92 0.51
N GLU A 74 -4.49 18.77 -0.81
CA GLU A 74 -5.76 18.85 -1.53
C GLU A 74 -6.75 17.78 -1.07
N LEU A 75 -6.29 16.54 -0.91
CA LEU A 75 -7.11 15.44 -0.42
C LEU A 75 -7.60 15.70 1.00
N PHE A 76 -6.72 16.18 1.88
CA PHE A 76 -7.08 16.55 3.25
C PHE A 76 -8.14 17.65 3.28
N ASP A 77 -7.91 18.77 2.57
CA ASP A 77 -8.83 19.91 2.53
C ASP A 77 -10.20 19.52 1.92
N SER A 78 -10.22 18.65 0.91
CA SER A 78 -11.44 18.12 0.33
C SER A 78 -12.30 17.32 1.32
N LEU A 79 -11.67 16.53 2.20
CA LEU A 79 -12.37 15.76 3.22
C LEU A 79 -12.78 16.64 4.41
N ALA A 80 -11.91 17.52 4.85
CA ALA A 80 -12.21 18.48 5.91
C ALA A 80 -13.42 19.38 5.55
N GLY A 81 -13.48 19.86 4.29
CA GLY A 81 -14.62 20.62 3.78
C GLY A 81 -15.95 19.85 3.73
N ARG A 82 -15.90 18.52 3.80
CA ARG A 82 -17.07 17.63 3.90
C ARG A 82 -17.37 17.17 5.33
N GLY A 83 -16.59 17.62 6.31
CA GLY A 83 -16.70 17.17 7.70
C GLY A 83 -16.31 15.71 7.92
N ILE A 84 -15.46 15.16 7.04
CA ILE A 84 -14.99 13.77 7.13
C ILE A 84 -13.64 13.74 7.82
N THR A 85 -13.58 13.07 8.96
CA THR A 85 -12.34 12.78 9.72
C THR A 85 -11.86 11.38 9.41
N VAL A 86 -10.56 11.21 9.20
CA VAL A 86 -9.92 9.94 8.84
C VAL A 86 -9.23 9.33 10.07
N ASP A 87 -9.67 8.15 10.48
CA ASP A 87 -9.03 7.37 11.56
C ASP A 87 -7.97 6.40 11.04
N THR A 88 -8.12 5.93 9.81
CA THR A 88 -7.18 4.99 9.19
C THR A 88 -6.83 5.42 7.78
N LEU A 89 -5.53 5.45 7.47
CA LEU A 89 -5.00 5.73 6.15
C LEU A 89 -4.32 4.49 5.57
N ILE A 90 -4.78 4.04 4.39
CA ILE A 90 -4.15 2.96 3.61
C ILE A 90 -3.56 3.56 2.34
N ASN A 91 -2.26 3.82 2.35
CA ASN A 91 -1.50 4.20 1.16
C ASN A 91 -1.18 2.95 0.35
N ASN A 92 -2.06 2.63 -0.59
CA ASN A 92 -1.95 1.46 -1.44
C ASN A 92 -1.72 1.81 -2.92
N ALA A 93 -2.07 3.02 -3.37
CA ALA A 93 -1.85 3.45 -4.74
C ALA A 93 -0.38 3.30 -5.13
N GLY A 94 -0.13 2.71 -6.30
CA GLY A 94 1.21 2.51 -6.83
C GLY A 94 1.18 1.59 -8.05
N PHE A 95 2.22 1.67 -8.84
CA PHE A 95 2.47 0.77 -9.97
C PHE A 95 3.98 0.51 -10.09
N GLY A 96 4.37 -0.35 -11.00
CA GLY A 96 5.77 -0.62 -11.29
C GLY A 96 6.02 -0.69 -12.78
N THR A 97 7.28 -0.59 -13.16
CA THR A 97 7.80 -0.83 -14.51
C THR A 97 8.66 -2.08 -14.51
N HIS A 98 8.81 -2.69 -15.69
CA HIS A 98 9.60 -3.91 -15.87
C HIS A 98 10.34 -3.86 -17.21
N GLY A 99 11.66 -3.91 -17.15
CA GLY A 99 12.56 -3.88 -18.29
C GLY A 99 13.93 -3.31 -17.93
N PRO A 100 14.89 -3.32 -18.88
CA PRO A 100 16.16 -2.61 -18.74
C PRO A 100 15.91 -1.11 -18.58
N LEU A 101 16.53 -0.47 -17.59
CA LEU A 101 16.32 0.95 -17.29
C LEU A 101 16.55 1.86 -18.52
N VAL A 102 17.47 1.48 -19.40
CA VAL A 102 17.79 2.23 -20.62
C VAL A 102 16.66 2.23 -21.65
N GLU A 103 15.75 1.28 -21.57
CA GLU A 103 14.60 1.10 -22.49
C GLU A 103 13.30 1.64 -21.91
N GLU A 104 13.27 1.94 -20.61
CA GLU A 104 12.06 2.45 -19.96
C GLU A 104 11.82 3.93 -20.33
N ASP A 105 10.54 4.28 -20.51
CA ASP A 105 10.11 5.64 -20.78
C ASP A 105 10.36 6.55 -19.55
N PRO A 106 11.13 7.66 -19.70
CA PRO A 106 11.46 8.56 -18.61
C PRO A 106 10.26 9.18 -17.90
N ASP A 107 9.16 9.47 -18.62
CA ASP A 107 7.95 10.04 -18.03
C ASP A 107 7.19 9.01 -17.17
N THR A 108 7.21 7.76 -17.60
CA THR A 108 6.65 6.64 -16.83
C THR A 108 7.45 6.41 -15.54
N ILE A 109 8.80 6.44 -15.61
CA ILE A 109 9.68 6.38 -14.43
C ILE A 109 9.38 7.53 -13.45
N ALA A 110 9.31 8.75 -13.96
CA ALA A 110 9.00 9.92 -13.14
C ALA A 110 7.63 9.81 -12.47
N SER A 111 6.63 9.30 -13.19
CA SER A 111 5.28 9.05 -12.68
C SER A 111 5.26 7.95 -11.61
N GLU A 112 6.06 6.89 -11.77
CA GLU A 112 6.21 5.83 -10.78
C GLU A 112 6.79 6.36 -9.45
N ILE A 113 7.88 7.13 -9.52
CA ILE A 113 8.50 7.75 -8.34
C ILE A 113 7.52 8.73 -7.69
N SER A 114 6.84 9.56 -8.49
CA SER A 114 5.88 10.54 -8.00
C SER A 114 4.75 9.88 -7.23
N LEU A 115 4.15 8.81 -7.77
CA LEU A 115 3.04 8.12 -7.12
C LEU A 115 3.50 7.26 -5.93
N ASN A 116 4.52 6.42 -6.14
CA ASN A 116 4.93 5.43 -5.13
C ASN A 116 5.64 6.06 -3.93
N VAL A 117 6.29 7.21 -4.11
CA VAL A 117 7.11 7.87 -3.08
C VAL A 117 6.56 9.22 -2.70
N ALA A 118 6.56 10.19 -3.62
CA ALA A 118 6.25 11.58 -3.29
C ALA A 118 4.81 11.73 -2.78
N ALA A 119 3.83 11.16 -3.48
CA ALA A 119 2.44 11.20 -3.10
C ALA A 119 2.18 10.48 -1.76
N LEU A 120 2.81 9.31 -1.54
CA LEU A 120 2.69 8.57 -0.28
C LEU A 120 3.18 9.40 0.91
N VAL A 121 4.32 10.06 0.77
CA VAL A 121 4.88 10.93 1.83
C VAL A 121 3.98 12.15 2.07
N ASP A 122 3.54 12.81 1.00
CA ASP A 122 2.69 14.00 1.06
C ASP A 122 1.34 13.69 1.72
N ILE A 123 0.66 12.62 1.32
CA ILE A 123 -0.59 12.15 1.92
C ILE A 123 -0.36 11.75 3.39
N THR A 124 0.68 10.95 3.67
CA THR A 124 1.01 10.58 5.05
C THR A 124 1.21 11.83 5.91
N ARG A 125 2.00 12.80 5.44
CA ARG A 125 2.28 14.04 6.21
C ARG A 125 1.03 14.87 6.44
N ALA A 126 0.13 14.94 5.46
CA ALA A 126 -1.11 15.71 5.57
C ALA A 126 -2.07 15.11 6.63
N PHE A 127 -2.20 13.78 6.67
CA PHE A 127 -3.14 13.10 7.57
C PHE A 127 -2.55 12.70 8.93
N LEU A 128 -1.23 12.60 9.07
CA LEU A 128 -0.59 12.12 10.30
C LEU A 128 -1.02 12.85 11.56
N PRO A 129 -1.18 14.20 11.60
CA PRO A 129 -1.66 14.89 12.79
C PRO A 129 -3.06 14.44 13.21
N GLU A 130 -3.99 14.24 12.25
CA GLU A 130 -5.36 13.81 12.54
C GLU A 130 -5.38 12.35 13.02
N LEU A 131 -4.59 11.47 12.38
CA LEU A 131 -4.44 10.07 12.80
C LEU A 131 -3.89 9.95 14.22
N LEU A 132 -2.92 10.78 14.59
CA LEU A 132 -2.36 10.83 15.94
C LEU A 132 -3.39 11.34 16.97
N ALA A 133 -4.17 12.35 16.61
CA ALA A 133 -5.22 12.87 17.47
C ALA A 133 -6.35 11.87 17.69
N SER A 134 -6.70 11.09 16.67
CA SER A 134 -7.68 10.00 16.78
C SER A 134 -7.19 8.86 17.70
N GLY A 135 -5.95 8.40 17.53
CA GLY A 135 -5.34 7.32 18.31
C GLY A 135 -6.07 5.96 18.25
N LYS A 136 -7.02 5.80 17.32
CA LYS A 136 -7.92 4.61 17.24
C LYS A 136 -7.64 3.70 16.06
N GLY A 137 -6.99 4.23 15.03
CA GLY A 137 -6.87 3.59 13.73
C GLY A 137 -5.45 3.17 13.38
N ALA A 138 -5.15 3.25 12.09
CA ALA A 138 -3.86 2.83 11.57
C ALA A 138 -3.37 3.70 10.40
N LEU A 139 -2.06 3.73 10.22
CA LEU A 139 -1.38 4.08 8.98
C LEU A 139 -0.80 2.80 8.38
N VAL A 140 -1.28 2.39 7.20
CA VAL A 140 -0.73 1.25 6.47
C VAL A 140 -0.15 1.73 5.15
N ASN A 141 1.13 1.52 4.94
CA ASN A 141 1.81 1.78 3.68
C ASN A 141 2.11 0.45 2.99
N VAL A 142 1.65 0.30 1.73
CA VAL A 142 1.88 -0.92 0.96
C VAL A 142 3.24 -0.85 0.28
N ALA A 143 4.23 -1.53 0.89
CA ALA A 143 5.55 -1.77 0.34
C ALA A 143 5.52 -2.99 -0.61
N SER A 144 6.50 -3.86 -0.54
CA SER A 144 6.62 -5.11 -1.31
C SER A 144 7.75 -5.98 -0.75
N THR A 145 7.78 -7.27 -1.07
CA THR A 145 9.01 -8.07 -0.92
C THR A 145 10.17 -7.55 -1.77
N ALA A 146 9.88 -6.82 -2.83
CA ALA A 146 10.86 -6.06 -3.64
C ALA A 146 11.68 -5.05 -2.82
N ALA A 147 11.18 -4.63 -1.65
CA ALA A 147 11.87 -3.69 -0.76
C ALA A 147 13.16 -4.25 -0.12
N PHE A 148 13.31 -5.56 -0.08
CA PHE A 148 14.41 -6.21 0.68
C PHE A 148 15.66 -6.46 -0.14
N GLN A 149 15.62 -6.24 -1.47
CA GLN A 149 16.75 -6.52 -2.37
C GLN A 149 16.69 -5.67 -3.64
N PRO A 150 17.81 -5.33 -4.27
CA PRO A 150 17.83 -4.78 -5.62
C PRO A 150 17.28 -5.81 -6.62
N ILE A 151 16.44 -5.38 -7.54
CA ILE A 151 15.84 -6.25 -8.56
C ILE A 151 16.20 -5.72 -9.95
N PRO A 152 17.17 -6.35 -10.66
CA PRO A 152 17.42 -6.04 -12.06
C PRO A 152 16.13 -6.22 -12.89
N GLY A 153 15.88 -5.33 -13.84
CA GLY A 153 14.62 -5.29 -14.59
C GLY A 153 13.44 -4.63 -13.86
N MET A 154 13.59 -4.31 -12.57
CA MET A 154 12.61 -3.54 -11.77
C MET A 154 13.34 -2.56 -10.83
N ALA A 155 14.35 -1.90 -11.33
CA ALA A 155 15.27 -1.10 -10.52
C ALA A 155 14.55 0.03 -9.77
N VAL A 156 13.69 0.78 -10.49
CA VAL A 156 12.93 1.90 -9.92
C VAL A 156 11.88 1.39 -8.96
N TYR A 157 11.08 0.39 -9.35
CA TYR A 157 10.07 -0.19 -8.47
C TYR A 157 10.67 -0.70 -7.14
N GLY A 158 11.72 -1.52 -7.21
CA GLY A 158 12.41 -2.04 -6.02
C GLY A 158 12.90 -0.92 -5.10
N ALA A 159 13.49 0.14 -5.69
CA ALA A 159 13.96 1.31 -4.95
C ALA A 159 12.80 2.08 -4.28
N THR A 160 11.67 2.30 -4.99
CA THR A 160 10.50 2.96 -4.40
C THR A 160 9.92 2.17 -3.23
N LYS A 161 9.88 0.84 -3.33
CA LYS A 161 9.34 -0.02 -2.26
C LYS A 161 10.29 -0.15 -1.08
N ALA A 162 11.61 -0.09 -1.31
CA ALA A 162 12.62 0.02 -0.24
C ALA A 162 12.49 1.35 0.52
N PHE A 163 12.24 2.46 -0.19
CA PHE A 163 11.92 3.75 0.43
C PHE A 163 10.69 3.63 1.32
N VAL A 164 9.57 3.09 0.79
CA VAL A 164 8.31 2.96 1.55
C VAL A 164 8.50 2.13 2.81
N LEU A 165 9.24 1.02 2.75
CA LEU A 165 9.53 0.19 3.91
C LEU A 165 10.30 0.98 4.97
N SER A 166 11.43 1.58 4.61
CA SER A 166 12.29 2.34 5.54
C SER A 166 11.56 3.54 6.14
N PHE A 167 10.85 4.31 5.31
CA PHE A 167 10.03 5.44 5.76
C PHE A 167 8.98 5.01 6.79
N THR A 168 8.26 3.94 6.51
CA THR A 168 7.17 3.48 7.38
C THR A 168 7.68 2.96 8.72
N GLU A 169 8.80 2.22 8.73
CA GLU A 169 9.42 1.74 9.96
C GLU A 169 9.94 2.90 10.84
N ALA A 170 10.47 3.96 10.23
CA ALA A 170 10.86 5.17 10.94
C ALA A 170 9.65 5.87 11.58
N VAL A 171 8.57 6.10 10.80
CA VAL A 171 7.32 6.69 11.30
C VAL A 171 6.70 5.83 12.41
N ALA A 172 6.73 4.50 12.27
CA ALA A 172 6.26 3.59 13.32
C ALA A 172 7.01 3.78 14.64
N HIS A 173 8.33 4.00 14.57
CA HIS A 173 9.14 4.26 15.77
C HIS A 173 8.83 5.63 16.37
N GLU A 174 8.71 6.67 15.55
CA GLU A 174 8.39 8.04 16.00
C GLU A 174 7.03 8.11 16.71
N THR A 175 6.06 7.30 16.28
CA THR A 175 4.67 7.34 16.74
C THR A 175 4.30 6.24 17.75
N LYS A 176 5.24 5.41 18.18
CA LYS A 176 5.00 4.19 19.00
C LYS A 176 4.19 4.39 20.28
N ASN A 177 4.18 5.61 20.84
CA ASN A 177 3.50 5.92 22.09
C ASN A 177 2.17 6.69 21.88
N SER A 178 1.72 6.88 20.64
CA SER A 178 0.55 7.70 20.32
C SER A 178 -0.78 6.93 20.28
N GLY A 179 -0.73 5.60 20.34
CA GLY A 179 -1.91 4.74 20.10
C GLY A 179 -2.18 4.45 18.62
N LEU A 180 -1.57 5.18 17.68
CA LEU A 180 -1.66 4.91 16.25
C LEU A 180 -0.89 3.63 15.88
N ASN A 181 -1.54 2.72 15.17
CA ASN A 181 -0.89 1.54 14.61
C ASN A 181 -0.26 1.90 13.25
N VAL A 182 1.06 1.79 13.12
CA VAL A 182 1.77 2.07 11.86
C VAL A 182 2.39 0.80 11.32
N LEU A 183 2.13 0.47 10.05
CA LEU A 183 2.50 -0.80 9.45
C LEU A 183 2.96 -0.65 7.99
N ALA A 184 4.16 -1.11 7.67
CA ALA A 184 4.56 -1.43 6.30
C ALA A 184 4.09 -2.84 5.95
N LEU A 185 3.16 -2.97 5.02
CA LEU A 185 2.75 -4.26 4.46
C LEU A 185 3.66 -4.59 3.28
N CYS A 186 4.32 -5.76 3.33
CA CYS A 186 5.22 -6.23 2.27
C CYS A 186 4.63 -7.48 1.59
N PRO A 187 3.76 -7.33 0.58
CA PRO A 187 3.27 -8.42 -0.23
C PRO A 187 4.38 -9.04 -1.09
N GLY A 188 4.30 -10.34 -1.34
CA GLY A 188 4.93 -10.97 -2.50
C GLY A 188 4.04 -10.85 -3.74
N ALA A 189 4.31 -11.65 -4.78
CA ALA A 189 3.46 -11.72 -5.97
C ALA A 189 2.01 -12.00 -5.57
N THR A 190 1.09 -11.13 -6.01
CA THR A 190 -0.32 -11.15 -5.63
C THR A 190 -1.19 -11.05 -6.87
N ARG A 191 -2.19 -11.90 -7.01
CA ARG A 191 -3.13 -11.90 -8.15
C ARG A 191 -3.96 -10.62 -8.13
N THR A 192 -3.54 -9.64 -8.94
CA THR A 192 -4.15 -8.32 -9.09
C THR A 192 -3.84 -7.79 -10.50
N GLU A 193 -4.51 -6.75 -10.93
CA GLU A 193 -4.21 -6.03 -12.17
C GLU A 193 -2.77 -5.45 -12.23
N PHE A 194 -2.01 -5.50 -11.15
CA PHE A 194 -0.63 -5.03 -11.11
C PHE A 194 0.26 -5.74 -12.14
N PHE A 195 0.09 -7.05 -12.31
CA PHE A 195 0.85 -7.82 -13.29
C PHE A 195 0.39 -7.58 -14.73
N ASP A 196 -0.87 -7.21 -14.94
CA ASP A 196 -1.36 -6.80 -16.27
C ASP A 196 -0.64 -5.53 -16.76
N VAL A 197 -0.35 -4.60 -15.82
CA VAL A 197 0.41 -3.37 -16.10
C VAL A 197 1.90 -3.69 -16.39
N LEU A 198 2.46 -4.72 -15.74
CA LEU A 198 3.86 -5.15 -15.94
C LEU A 198 4.08 -5.98 -17.21
N GLY A 199 3.05 -6.23 -18.01
CA GLY A 199 3.17 -7.06 -19.23
C GLY A 199 2.93 -8.54 -19.01
N GLY A 200 2.42 -8.95 -17.84
CA GLY A 200 2.00 -10.32 -17.56
C GLY A 200 2.59 -10.94 -16.30
N GLU A 201 2.17 -12.18 -16.01
CA GLU A 201 2.61 -12.92 -14.83
C GLU A 201 4.09 -13.38 -14.88
N SER A 202 4.79 -13.21 -16.00
CA SER A 202 6.22 -13.56 -16.15
C SER A 202 7.12 -12.79 -15.18
N ALA A 203 6.73 -11.58 -14.78
CA ALA A 203 7.43 -10.79 -13.76
C ALA A 203 7.15 -11.27 -12.31
N ALA A 204 6.28 -12.26 -12.12
CA ALA A 204 5.92 -12.76 -10.79
C ALA A 204 6.95 -13.77 -10.28
N VAL A 205 7.67 -13.44 -9.23
CA VAL A 205 8.61 -14.37 -8.57
C VAL A 205 7.89 -15.11 -7.44
N GLY A 206 7.83 -16.44 -7.55
CA GLY A 206 7.30 -17.31 -6.52
C GLY A 206 5.79 -17.58 -6.61
N LYS A 207 5.23 -18.19 -5.56
CA LYS A 207 3.80 -18.53 -5.52
C LYS A 207 2.94 -17.30 -5.29
N MET A 208 2.03 -17.02 -6.20
CA MET A 208 1.08 -15.90 -6.06
C MET A 208 0.10 -16.11 -4.90
N GLN A 209 -0.10 -15.05 -4.13
CA GLN A 209 -1.13 -14.98 -3.10
C GLN A 209 -2.41 -14.35 -3.66
N THR A 210 -3.55 -14.54 -2.97
CA THR A 210 -4.76 -13.76 -3.23
C THR A 210 -4.71 -12.44 -2.45
N SER A 211 -5.42 -11.41 -2.93
CA SER A 211 -5.57 -10.14 -2.20
C SER A 211 -6.11 -10.35 -0.79
N GLN A 212 -7.04 -11.29 -0.63
CA GLN A 212 -7.61 -11.66 0.68
C GLN A 212 -6.54 -12.19 1.66
N GLN A 213 -5.62 -13.02 1.21
CA GLN A 213 -4.53 -13.54 2.05
C GLN A 213 -3.58 -12.42 2.50
N VAL A 214 -3.26 -11.52 1.57
CA VAL A 214 -2.36 -10.38 1.83
C VAL A 214 -2.99 -9.40 2.81
N VAL A 215 -4.21 -8.94 2.55
CA VAL A 215 -4.95 -8.03 3.45
C VAL A 215 -5.20 -8.68 4.80
N GLY A 216 -5.58 -9.97 4.82
CA GLY A 216 -5.72 -10.74 6.06
C GLY A 216 -4.43 -10.76 6.91
N THR A 217 -3.24 -10.73 6.26
CA THR A 217 -1.97 -10.63 7.00
C THR A 217 -1.82 -9.26 7.66
N ALA A 218 -2.16 -8.17 6.96
CA ALA A 218 -2.14 -6.82 7.53
C ALA A 218 -3.10 -6.69 8.73
N LEU A 219 -4.34 -7.15 8.57
CA LEU A 219 -5.35 -7.07 9.64
C LEU A 219 -4.97 -7.89 10.87
N LYS A 220 -4.34 -9.06 10.68
CA LYS A 220 -3.79 -9.86 11.79
C LYS A 220 -2.64 -9.14 12.50
N ALA A 221 -1.80 -8.40 11.77
CA ALA A 221 -0.73 -7.60 12.37
C ALA A 221 -1.28 -6.41 13.16
N LEU A 222 -2.24 -5.69 12.61
CA LEU A 222 -2.94 -4.57 13.27
C LEU A 222 -3.75 -5.00 14.50
N GLY A 223 -4.21 -6.24 14.54
CA GLY A 223 -4.94 -6.80 15.70
C GLY A 223 -4.04 -7.22 16.86
N ARG A 224 -2.71 -7.12 16.76
CA ARG A 224 -1.79 -7.42 17.84
C ARG A 224 -1.75 -6.30 18.87
N LYS A 225 -1.43 -6.62 20.11
CA LYS A 225 -1.23 -5.64 21.18
C LYS A 225 -0.14 -4.62 20.80
N ASP A 226 0.94 -5.15 20.19
CA ASP A 226 2.05 -4.37 19.68
C ASP A 226 2.14 -4.65 18.17
N THR A 227 1.70 -3.68 17.37
CA THR A 227 1.77 -3.76 15.91
C THR A 227 3.24 -3.69 15.47
N PRO A 228 3.73 -4.65 14.68
CA PRO A 228 5.10 -4.57 14.16
C PRO A 228 5.21 -3.43 13.15
N GLY A 229 6.36 -2.74 13.07
CA GLY A 229 6.61 -1.69 12.08
C GLY A 229 6.49 -2.17 10.63
N SER A 230 6.70 -3.47 10.39
CA SER A 230 6.53 -4.10 9.08
C SER A 230 6.06 -5.56 9.19
N VAL A 231 5.39 -6.06 8.14
CA VAL A 231 4.99 -7.46 8.01
C VAL A 231 5.11 -7.95 6.56
N VAL A 232 5.76 -9.09 6.37
CA VAL A 232 5.82 -9.78 5.08
C VAL A 232 4.67 -10.77 4.99
N SER A 233 3.89 -10.72 3.89
CA SER A 233 2.80 -11.63 3.64
C SER A 233 3.31 -12.96 3.08
N GLY A 234 2.89 -14.07 3.69
CA GLY A 234 3.32 -15.42 3.34
C GLY A 234 4.61 -15.86 4.04
N TRP A 235 4.62 -17.12 4.51
CA TRP A 235 5.76 -17.63 5.26
C TRP A 235 7.02 -17.80 4.39
N VAL A 236 6.87 -18.26 3.13
CA VAL A 236 7.98 -18.38 2.17
C VAL A 236 8.59 -17.02 1.91
N ASN A 237 7.76 -16.01 1.60
CA ASN A 237 8.20 -14.65 1.38
C ASN A 237 8.94 -14.06 2.60
N ARG A 238 8.49 -14.38 3.80
CA ARG A 238 9.14 -13.96 5.05
C ARG A 238 10.54 -14.55 5.19
N VAL A 239 10.68 -15.85 4.88
CA VAL A 239 11.96 -16.53 4.93
C VAL A 239 12.92 -15.96 3.89
N THR A 240 12.48 -15.82 2.64
CA THR A 240 13.30 -15.27 1.54
C THR A 240 13.72 -13.82 1.80
N ALA A 241 12.82 -12.96 2.26
CA ALA A 241 13.13 -11.58 2.65
C ALA A 241 14.16 -11.54 3.80
N GLY A 242 14.00 -12.41 4.80
CA GLY A 242 14.95 -12.51 5.92
C GLY A 242 16.34 -12.97 5.49
N PHE A 243 16.45 -13.85 4.51
CA PHE A 243 17.74 -14.26 3.92
C PHE A 243 18.34 -13.14 3.08
N ALA A 244 17.54 -12.47 2.24
CA ALA A 244 18.02 -11.37 1.39
C ALA A 244 18.69 -10.26 2.21
N GLN A 245 18.18 -9.95 3.40
CA GLN A 245 18.77 -8.95 4.30
C GLN A 245 20.10 -9.36 4.93
N ARG A 246 20.41 -10.65 5.01
CA ARG A 246 21.61 -11.18 5.65
C ARG A 246 22.75 -11.51 4.68
N LEU A 247 22.43 -11.67 3.41
CA LEU A 247 23.41 -11.96 2.37
C LEU A 247 24.14 -10.68 1.92
N PRO A 248 25.40 -10.78 1.47
CA PRO A 248 26.08 -9.68 0.81
C PRO A 248 25.26 -9.17 -0.39
N ARG A 249 25.17 -7.84 -0.56
CA ARG A 249 24.33 -7.24 -1.62
C ARG A 249 24.64 -7.75 -3.03
N ALA A 250 25.90 -8.01 -3.36
CA ALA A 250 26.28 -8.58 -4.65
C ALA A 250 25.66 -9.96 -4.89
N VAL A 251 25.54 -10.78 -3.86
CA VAL A 251 24.91 -12.12 -3.94
C VAL A 251 23.40 -11.99 -4.12
N THR A 252 22.75 -11.08 -3.38
CA THR A 252 21.30 -10.87 -3.53
C THR A 252 20.94 -10.33 -4.90
N VAL A 253 21.73 -9.41 -5.47
CA VAL A 253 21.54 -8.93 -6.85
C VAL A 253 21.67 -10.08 -7.85
N ALA A 254 22.71 -10.94 -7.73
CA ALA A 254 22.90 -12.05 -8.67
C ALA A 254 21.77 -13.09 -8.60
N ILE A 255 21.21 -13.33 -7.40
CA ILE A 255 20.05 -14.23 -7.22
C ILE A 255 18.79 -13.58 -7.82
N ALA A 256 18.54 -12.32 -7.53
CA ALA A 256 17.38 -11.59 -8.04
C ALA A 256 17.39 -11.49 -9.57
N ALA A 257 18.58 -11.22 -10.17
CA ALA A 257 18.73 -11.18 -11.62
C ALA A 257 18.33 -12.51 -12.29
N ARG A 258 18.68 -13.65 -11.69
CA ARG A 258 18.30 -14.97 -12.23
C ARG A 258 16.81 -15.27 -12.07
N ALA A 259 16.15 -14.70 -11.08
CA ALA A 259 14.73 -14.93 -10.82
C ALA A 259 13.80 -14.10 -11.71
N VAL A 260 14.31 -13.05 -12.36
CA VAL A 260 13.57 -12.10 -13.21
C VAL A 260 14.03 -12.21 -14.68
N GLN A 261 14.81 -13.24 -15.03
CA GLN A 261 15.45 -13.44 -16.34
C GLN A 261 14.49 -13.87 -17.47
N ASP A 262 13.51 -13.03 -17.84
CA ASP A 262 12.82 -13.11 -19.14
C ASP A 262 12.55 -11.69 -19.67
N TRP A 263 13.64 -10.90 -19.83
CA TRP A 263 13.64 -9.59 -20.47
C TRP A 263 14.77 -9.46 -21.49
#